data_a283b923c521f360d791b29b0fb56268
#
_entry.id   a283b923c521f360d791b29b0fb56268
#
_cell.length_a   1.000
_cell.length_b   1.000
_cell.length_c   1.000
_cell.angle_alpha   90.00
_cell.angle_beta   90.00
_cell.angle_gamma   90.00
#
_symmetry.space_group_name_H-M   'P 1'
#
loop_
_entity.id
_entity.type
_entity.pdbx_description
1 polymer ?
#
loop_
_entity_poly.entity_id
_entity_poly.type
_entity_poly.pdbx_seq_one_letter_code
_entity_poly.pdbx_strand_id
1 'polypeptide(L)'
;CTKGLLQKDIEGSKGEQKVTIEANGTGISGDFNITAQKDAEAAKNEFNITAGTFPGGINNDYLAPGANFDATTGEVKMSYVAKIGDTEYPTLADAFAAADKTGDTVIELLDDINMTGKSWTPVSVDGYHGQGVITLNGNGKTITGLSAPLFAGGFAGKSGIVIKDLTIADADINDTTNDQGIGAFINCVDSMTRIELDNCHLKNSKIVSTGGARVGGLIGWTSGYNKPNDGPVDTRVTLTHCSVEKVTIEAKGSVGGLIGHAGANPATY
;
A
#
# COMPACT_ATOMS: atom_id res chain seq x y z
N CYS A 1 0.57 -3.37 -39.58
CA CYS A 1 -0.46 -4.38 -39.54
C CYS A 1 -1.81 -3.67 -39.54
N THR A 2 -2.55 -3.73 -40.65
CA THR A 2 -3.81 -2.99 -40.80
C THR A 2 -5.01 -3.67 -40.13
N LYS A 3 -4.85 -4.79 -39.51
CA LYS A 3 -5.79 -5.46 -38.58
C LYS A 3 -4.98 -6.41 -37.73
N GLY A 4 -4.62 -5.99 -36.54
CA GLY A 4 -4.19 -6.90 -35.50
C GLY A 4 -5.43 -7.63 -35.00
N LEU A 5 -5.76 -8.75 -35.60
CA LEU A 5 -6.87 -9.55 -35.15
C LEU A 5 -6.33 -10.60 -34.21
N LEU A 6 -6.54 -10.43 -32.92
CA LEU A 6 -6.65 -11.54 -32.01
C LEU A 6 -8.12 -11.93 -31.89
N GLN A 7 -8.67 -12.45 -32.97
CA GLN A 7 -9.91 -13.19 -32.87
C GLN A 7 -9.55 -14.66 -32.88
N LYS A 8 -9.51 -15.26 -31.71
CA LYS A 8 -9.57 -16.70 -31.59
C LYS A 8 -10.80 -17.01 -30.74
N ASP A 9 -11.91 -17.30 -31.44
CA ASP A 9 -13.00 -18.02 -30.84
C ASP A 9 -12.48 -19.41 -30.47
N ILE A 10 -12.18 -19.60 -29.19
CA ILE A 10 -11.90 -20.94 -28.67
C ILE A 10 -13.21 -21.44 -28.10
N GLU A 11 -14.00 -22.07 -28.94
CA GLU A 11 -15.14 -22.84 -28.47
C GLU A 11 -14.67 -23.93 -27.53
N GLY A 12 -15.12 -23.86 -26.26
CA GLY A 12 -14.98 -24.95 -25.28
C GLY A 12 -13.81 -24.87 -24.32
N SER A 13 -13.01 -23.82 -24.29
CA SER A 13 -12.00 -23.68 -23.23
C SER A 13 -12.58 -23.03 -21.96
N LYS A 14 -12.72 -23.84 -20.93
CA LYS A 14 -12.95 -23.34 -19.56
C LYS A 14 -11.59 -23.06 -18.93
N GLY A 15 -11.18 -21.80 -18.86
CA GLY A 15 -9.92 -21.39 -18.20
C GLY A 15 -9.66 -19.89 -18.37
N GLU A 16 -8.91 -19.32 -17.45
CA GLU A 16 -8.42 -17.95 -17.55
C GLU A 16 -7.49 -17.83 -18.76
N GLN A 17 -7.76 -16.86 -19.61
CA GLN A 17 -6.86 -16.51 -20.71
C GLN A 17 -6.22 -15.17 -20.40
N LYS A 18 -4.90 -15.17 -20.22
CA LYS A 18 -4.11 -13.95 -20.03
C LYS A 18 -3.49 -13.57 -21.37
N VAL A 19 -3.81 -12.38 -21.85
CA VAL A 19 -3.18 -11.79 -23.04
C VAL A 19 -2.33 -10.61 -22.58
N THR A 20 -1.02 -10.70 -22.73
CA THR A 20 -0.11 -9.58 -22.51
C THR A 20 0.25 -9.02 -23.89
N ILE A 21 -0.02 -7.74 -24.09
CA ILE A 21 0.34 -7.04 -25.33
C ILE A 21 1.47 -6.08 -24.99
N GLU A 22 2.67 -6.40 -25.46
CA GLU A 22 3.83 -5.53 -25.40
C GLU A 22 4.04 -4.88 -26.78
N ALA A 23 3.92 -3.55 -26.84
CA ALA A 23 4.17 -2.82 -28.06
C ALA A 23 5.60 -2.27 -28.04
N ASN A 24 6.53 -2.99 -28.65
CA ASN A 24 7.91 -2.51 -28.84
C ASN A 24 7.98 -1.53 -30.02
N GLY A 25 7.85 -0.24 -29.74
CA GLY A 25 8.35 0.86 -30.59
C GLY A 25 7.52 1.28 -31.80
N THR A 26 6.55 0.52 -32.27
CA THR A 26 5.60 0.94 -33.31
C THR A 26 4.20 0.74 -32.79
N GLY A 27 3.52 1.84 -32.50
CA GLY A 27 2.23 1.85 -31.85
C GLY A 27 1.18 1.00 -32.53
N ILE A 28 0.24 0.47 -31.77
CA ILE A 28 -1.02 -0.06 -32.27
C ILE A 28 -1.86 1.15 -32.67
N SER A 29 -2.11 1.35 -33.95
CA SER A 29 -2.97 2.41 -34.43
C SER A 29 -4.34 1.81 -34.81
N GLY A 30 -5.42 2.31 -34.21
CA GLY A 30 -6.78 1.90 -34.49
C GLY A 30 -7.64 1.86 -33.23
N ASP A 31 -8.95 1.65 -33.43
CA ASP A 31 -9.87 1.46 -32.31
C ASP A 31 -9.61 0.11 -31.65
N PHE A 32 -9.37 0.14 -30.35
CA PHE A 32 -9.22 -1.07 -29.54
C PHE A 32 -10.57 -1.41 -28.92
N ASN A 33 -11.30 -2.32 -29.55
CA ASN A 33 -12.59 -2.79 -29.07
C ASN A 33 -12.48 -4.23 -28.59
N ILE A 34 -12.76 -4.44 -27.30
CA ILE A 34 -12.93 -5.77 -26.74
C ILE A 34 -14.42 -6.02 -26.53
N THR A 35 -14.97 -6.96 -27.28
CA THR A 35 -16.33 -7.42 -27.05
C THR A 35 -16.27 -8.64 -26.16
N ALA A 36 -16.66 -8.49 -24.89
CA ALA A 36 -16.83 -9.63 -23.99
C ALA A 36 -18.10 -10.41 -24.41
N GLN A 37 -17.98 -11.71 -24.58
CA GLN A 37 -19.12 -12.56 -24.84
C GLN A 37 -19.97 -12.68 -23.57
N LYS A 38 -21.28 -12.53 -23.70
CA LYS A 38 -22.25 -12.28 -22.63
C LYS A 38 -22.53 -13.46 -21.70
N ASP A 39 -21.99 -14.63 -21.96
CA ASP A 39 -22.37 -15.90 -21.30
C ASP A 39 -21.32 -16.44 -20.34
N ALA A 40 -20.31 -15.65 -19.98
CA ALA A 40 -19.32 -16.08 -19.00
C ALA A 40 -19.62 -15.48 -17.64
N GLU A 41 -20.44 -16.15 -16.85
CA GLU A 41 -20.29 -16.05 -15.39
C GLU A 41 -18.83 -16.40 -15.07
N ALA A 42 -18.08 -15.39 -14.63
CA ALA A 42 -16.73 -15.48 -14.07
C ALA A 42 -15.50 -15.60 -14.99
N ALA A 43 -15.57 -15.39 -16.29
CA ALA A 43 -14.32 -15.14 -17.01
C ALA A 43 -13.99 -13.63 -16.98
N LYS A 44 -13.18 -13.21 -16.01
CA LYS A 44 -12.54 -11.89 -16.05
C LYS A 44 -11.45 -11.95 -17.11
N ASN A 45 -11.72 -11.33 -18.28
CA ASN A 45 -10.65 -11.07 -19.23
C ASN A 45 -9.76 -9.97 -18.62
N GLU A 46 -8.60 -10.34 -18.14
CA GLU A 46 -7.62 -9.42 -17.59
C GLU A 46 -6.68 -8.99 -18.72
N PHE A 47 -6.72 -7.71 -19.06
CA PHE A 47 -5.78 -7.10 -19.98
C PHE A 47 -4.81 -6.26 -19.17
N ASN A 48 -3.52 -6.42 -19.46
CA ASN A 48 -2.45 -5.68 -18.81
C ASN A 48 -1.63 -4.94 -19.88
N ILE A 49 -2.18 -3.83 -20.38
CA ILE A 49 -1.50 -3.01 -21.38
C ILE A 49 -0.51 -2.09 -20.67
N THR A 50 0.76 -2.24 -20.99
CA THR A 50 1.87 -1.50 -20.35
C THR A 50 2.41 -0.37 -21.23
N ALA A 51 2.23 -0.45 -22.54
CA ALA A 51 2.70 0.55 -23.50
C ALA A 51 1.92 0.49 -24.82
N GLY A 52 2.00 1.55 -25.60
CA GLY A 52 1.42 1.62 -26.95
C GLY A 52 0.81 2.98 -27.25
N THR A 53 0.40 3.17 -28.50
CA THR A 53 -0.31 4.37 -28.93
C THR A 53 -1.72 4.01 -29.36
N PHE A 54 -2.72 4.63 -28.76
CA PHE A 54 -4.14 4.38 -28.94
C PHE A 54 -4.84 5.70 -29.33
N PRO A 55 -4.80 6.12 -30.60
CA PRO A 55 -5.33 7.40 -31.04
C PRO A 55 -6.85 7.56 -30.82
N GLY A 56 -7.60 6.45 -30.80
CA GLY A 56 -9.02 6.41 -30.49
C GLY A 56 -9.35 6.36 -29.00
N GLY A 57 -8.30 6.38 -28.14
CA GLY A 57 -8.46 6.17 -26.70
C GLY A 57 -8.40 4.70 -26.30
N ILE A 58 -8.37 4.46 -25.01
CA ILE A 58 -8.38 3.13 -24.40
C ILE A 58 -9.15 3.18 -23.08
N ASN A 59 -9.87 2.10 -22.77
CA ASN A 59 -10.48 1.97 -21.45
C ASN A 59 -9.39 1.70 -20.40
N ASN A 60 -9.39 2.47 -19.32
CA ASN A 60 -8.42 2.33 -18.23
C ASN A 60 -8.46 0.95 -17.55
N ASP A 61 -9.60 0.23 -17.63
CA ASP A 61 -9.71 -1.14 -17.11
C ASP A 61 -8.80 -2.15 -17.83
N TYR A 62 -8.25 -1.77 -18.98
CA TYR A 62 -7.33 -2.60 -19.75
C TYR A 62 -5.86 -2.28 -19.49
N LEU A 63 -5.59 -1.23 -18.72
CA LEU A 63 -4.24 -0.85 -18.39
C LEU A 63 -3.67 -1.74 -17.29
N ALA A 64 -2.39 -2.07 -17.41
CA ALA A 64 -1.67 -2.70 -16.33
C ALA A 64 -1.62 -1.77 -15.09
N PRO A 65 -1.55 -2.32 -13.87
CA PRO A 65 -1.27 -1.50 -12.69
C PRO A 65 -0.03 -0.63 -12.92
N GLY A 66 -0.17 0.69 -12.70
CA GLY A 66 0.89 1.66 -12.96
C GLY A 66 1.02 2.14 -14.42
N ALA A 67 0.28 1.59 -15.36
CA ALA A 67 0.20 2.14 -16.70
C ALA A 67 -0.78 3.33 -16.73
N ASN A 68 -0.41 4.38 -17.46
CA ASN A 68 -1.21 5.59 -17.62
C ASN A 68 -1.41 5.90 -19.09
N PHE A 69 -2.64 6.30 -19.44
CA PHE A 69 -2.99 6.77 -20.77
C PHE A 69 -2.97 8.31 -20.82
N ASP A 70 -2.16 8.86 -21.70
CA ASP A 70 -2.15 10.28 -22.01
C ASP A 70 -3.12 10.57 -23.17
N ALA A 71 -4.25 11.17 -22.87
CA ALA A 71 -5.27 11.50 -23.87
C ALA A 71 -4.81 12.56 -24.90
N THR A 72 -3.76 13.31 -24.61
CA THR A 72 -3.21 14.33 -25.53
C THR A 72 -2.37 13.69 -26.62
N THR A 73 -1.55 12.71 -26.24
CA THR A 73 -0.65 12.01 -27.18
C THR A 73 -1.22 10.68 -27.65
N GLY A 74 -2.23 10.16 -26.97
CA GLY A 74 -2.76 8.81 -27.18
C GLY A 74 -1.83 7.69 -26.69
N GLU A 75 -0.80 8.03 -25.93
CA GLU A 75 0.20 7.06 -25.49
C GLU A 75 -0.14 6.43 -24.13
N VAL A 76 0.14 5.14 -24.01
CA VAL A 76 0.19 4.41 -22.75
C VAL A 76 1.64 4.21 -22.35
N LYS A 77 1.97 4.57 -21.12
CA LYS A 77 3.31 4.41 -20.54
C LYS A 77 3.22 3.89 -19.12
N MET A 78 4.21 3.07 -18.74
CA MET A 78 4.39 2.70 -17.34
C MET A 78 4.89 3.88 -16.53
N SER A 79 4.29 4.08 -15.35
CA SER A 79 4.81 4.94 -14.30
C SER A 79 5.22 4.08 -13.11
N TYR A 80 6.33 4.41 -12.53
CA TYR A 80 6.85 3.72 -11.36
C TYR A 80 6.77 4.65 -10.17
N VAL A 81 6.15 4.19 -9.09
CA VAL A 81 5.91 5.00 -7.89
C VAL A 81 6.85 4.68 -6.75
N ALA A 82 7.56 3.55 -6.83
CA ALA A 82 8.50 3.13 -5.80
C ALA A 82 9.69 2.38 -6.40
N LYS A 83 10.79 2.28 -5.64
CA LYS A 83 11.94 1.44 -5.98
C LYS A 83 12.57 0.78 -4.76
N ILE A 84 13.27 -0.33 -5.01
CA ILE A 84 14.18 -1.00 -4.07
C ILE A 84 15.54 -1.13 -4.78
N GLY A 85 16.55 -0.43 -4.31
CA GLY A 85 17.82 -0.31 -5.04
C GLY A 85 17.58 0.27 -6.43
N ASP A 86 17.98 -0.44 -7.47
CA ASP A 86 17.82 -0.03 -8.88
C ASP A 86 16.52 -0.57 -9.52
N THR A 87 15.74 -1.38 -8.81
CA THR A 87 14.51 -1.97 -9.34
C THR A 87 13.31 -1.09 -9.03
N GLU A 88 12.62 -0.64 -10.07
CA GLU A 88 11.43 0.19 -9.98
C GLU A 88 10.14 -0.65 -9.98
N TYR A 89 9.13 -0.19 -9.25
CA TYR A 89 7.84 -0.85 -9.08
C TYR A 89 6.69 0.07 -9.47
N PRO A 90 5.72 -0.43 -10.26
CA PRO A 90 4.58 0.37 -10.70
C PRO A 90 3.60 0.69 -9.58
N THR A 91 3.57 -0.12 -8.53
CA THR A 91 2.74 0.13 -7.35
C THR A 91 3.54 -0.02 -6.06
N LEU A 92 3.11 0.66 -5.01
CA LEU A 92 3.70 0.50 -3.68
C LEU A 92 3.48 -0.92 -3.12
N ALA A 93 2.37 -1.57 -3.47
CA ALA A 93 2.09 -2.94 -3.07
C ALA A 93 3.10 -3.93 -3.67
N ASP A 94 3.47 -3.75 -4.96
CA ASP A 94 4.49 -4.58 -5.61
C ASP A 94 5.87 -4.40 -4.94
N ALA A 95 6.24 -3.17 -4.58
CA ALA A 95 7.47 -2.91 -3.86
C ALA A 95 7.50 -3.62 -2.50
N PHE A 96 6.41 -3.56 -1.73
CA PHE A 96 6.32 -4.29 -0.46
C PHE A 96 6.32 -5.81 -0.63
N ALA A 97 5.69 -6.32 -1.70
CA ALA A 97 5.71 -7.75 -2.01
C ALA A 97 7.11 -8.27 -2.36
N ALA A 98 7.92 -7.43 -3.00
CA ALA A 98 9.30 -7.73 -3.39
C ALA A 98 10.33 -7.49 -2.27
N ALA A 99 9.95 -6.85 -1.18
CA ALA A 99 10.85 -6.57 -0.06
C ALA A 99 11.42 -7.85 0.55
N ASP A 100 12.71 -7.85 0.87
CA ASP A 100 13.35 -8.97 1.56
C ASP A 100 12.79 -9.11 2.98
N LYS A 101 12.24 -10.29 3.27
CA LYS A 101 11.65 -10.61 4.58
C LYS A 101 12.65 -11.15 5.59
N THR A 102 13.89 -11.32 5.19
CA THR A 102 14.96 -11.90 6.02
C THR A 102 16.03 -10.88 6.39
N GLY A 103 16.02 -9.71 5.78
CA GLY A 103 17.00 -8.65 5.98
C GLY A 103 16.37 -7.25 5.92
N ASP A 104 17.24 -6.25 5.98
CA ASP A 104 16.81 -4.86 5.88
C ASP A 104 16.44 -4.52 4.43
N THR A 105 15.31 -3.83 4.26
CA THR A 105 14.88 -3.35 2.94
C THR A 105 14.57 -1.86 3.01
N VAL A 106 15.02 -1.11 2.03
CA VAL A 106 14.67 0.29 1.83
C VAL A 106 13.82 0.42 0.58
N ILE A 107 12.58 0.88 0.76
CA ILE A 107 11.68 1.26 -0.32
C ILE A 107 11.70 2.79 -0.42
N GLU A 108 11.96 3.33 -1.59
CA GLU A 108 11.94 4.76 -1.86
C GLU A 108 10.75 5.11 -2.74
N LEU A 109 9.97 6.12 -2.37
CA LEU A 109 8.94 6.64 -3.26
C LEU A 109 9.56 7.53 -4.35
N LEU A 110 9.10 7.34 -5.57
CA LEU A 110 9.51 8.08 -6.76
C LEU A 110 8.51 9.17 -7.12
N ASP A 111 7.22 8.95 -6.79
CA ASP A 111 6.15 9.88 -7.11
C ASP A 111 5.06 9.88 -6.03
N ASP A 112 4.16 10.87 -6.08
CA ASP A 112 2.96 10.91 -5.26
C ASP A 112 2.03 9.75 -5.64
N ILE A 113 1.30 9.22 -4.66
CA ILE A 113 0.41 8.07 -4.86
C ILE A 113 -1.03 8.46 -4.57
N ASN A 114 -1.89 8.37 -5.57
CA ASN A 114 -3.32 8.57 -5.40
C ASN A 114 -4.03 7.23 -5.19
N MET A 115 -4.55 7.02 -3.98
CA MET A 115 -5.32 5.84 -3.55
C MET A 115 -6.82 6.09 -3.50
N THR A 116 -7.29 7.28 -3.87
CA THR A 116 -8.73 7.62 -3.83
C THR A 116 -9.55 6.60 -4.65
N GLY A 117 -10.52 5.97 -3.99
CA GLY A 117 -11.36 4.93 -4.59
C GLY A 117 -10.66 3.60 -4.85
N LYS A 118 -9.41 3.44 -4.43
CA LYS A 118 -8.66 2.19 -4.53
C LYS A 118 -8.59 1.48 -3.18
N SER A 119 -8.55 0.16 -3.21
CA SER A 119 -8.34 -0.64 -2.01
C SER A 119 -6.86 -0.65 -1.62
N TRP A 120 -6.60 -0.61 -0.33
CA TRP A 120 -5.29 -0.82 0.25
C TRP A 120 -5.36 -1.91 1.32
N THR A 121 -4.46 -2.88 1.24
CA THR A 121 -4.28 -3.88 2.30
C THR A 121 -3.10 -3.47 3.15
N PRO A 122 -3.28 -3.21 4.45
CA PRO A 122 -2.18 -2.82 5.33
C PRO A 122 -1.07 -3.87 5.33
N VAL A 123 0.18 -3.42 5.25
CA VAL A 123 1.35 -4.31 5.21
C VAL A 123 1.57 -4.90 6.60
N SER A 124 1.53 -6.23 6.70
CA SER A 124 1.94 -6.94 7.92
C SER A 124 3.44 -7.17 7.91
N VAL A 125 4.10 -6.88 9.02
CA VAL A 125 5.52 -7.18 9.21
C VAL A 125 5.77 -8.51 9.92
N ASP A 126 4.71 -9.25 10.29
CA ASP A 126 4.84 -10.58 10.88
C ASP A 126 5.57 -11.57 9.96
N GLY A 127 5.41 -11.38 8.66
CA GLY A 127 6.11 -12.15 7.64
C GLY A 127 7.61 -11.92 7.58
N TYR A 128 8.12 -10.86 8.20
CA TYR A 128 9.57 -10.55 8.27
C TYR A 128 10.29 -11.29 9.41
N HIS A 129 9.59 -12.15 10.12
CA HIS A 129 10.12 -13.09 11.13
C HIS A 129 11.16 -12.51 12.10
N GLY A 130 11.05 -11.21 12.40
CA GLY A 130 11.91 -10.55 13.35
C GLY A 130 13.38 -10.41 12.92
N GLN A 131 13.68 -10.42 11.64
CA GLN A 131 15.05 -10.40 11.15
C GLN A 131 15.48 -9.10 10.48
N GLY A 132 14.55 -8.23 10.07
CA GLY A 132 14.92 -7.04 9.32
C GLY A 132 14.10 -5.79 9.64
N VAL A 133 14.62 -4.66 9.22
CA VAL A 133 13.95 -3.36 9.27
C VAL A 133 13.43 -3.02 7.88
N ILE A 134 12.14 -2.78 7.78
CA ILE A 134 11.58 -2.21 6.57
C ILE A 134 11.59 -0.69 6.70
N THR A 135 12.27 -0.04 5.77
CA THR A 135 12.32 1.42 5.67
C THR A 135 11.50 1.87 4.48
N LEU A 136 10.51 2.74 4.70
CA LEU A 136 9.82 3.47 3.65
C LEU A 136 10.30 4.92 3.67
N ASN A 137 11.09 5.29 2.69
CA ASN A 137 11.50 6.66 2.44
C ASN A 137 10.52 7.32 1.48
N GLY A 138 9.72 8.23 2.01
CA GLY A 138 8.73 8.97 1.23
C GLY A 138 9.33 9.99 0.27
N ASN A 139 10.60 10.40 0.45
CA ASN A 139 11.25 11.43 -0.38
C ASN A 139 10.43 12.72 -0.51
N GLY A 140 9.67 13.09 0.53
CA GLY A 140 8.76 14.24 0.53
C GLY A 140 7.47 14.06 -0.26
N LYS A 141 7.17 12.83 -0.70
CA LYS A 141 5.96 12.50 -1.46
C LYS A 141 4.73 12.37 -0.57
N THR A 142 3.56 12.38 -1.22
CA THR A 142 2.26 12.25 -0.57
C THR A 142 1.54 11.00 -1.04
N ILE A 143 0.96 10.26 -0.09
CA ILE A 143 -0.05 9.23 -0.38
C ILE A 143 -1.42 9.83 -0.03
N THR A 144 -2.29 9.94 -1.02
CA THR A 144 -3.61 10.57 -0.87
C THR A 144 -4.72 9.54 -0.91
N GLY A 145 -5.75 9.69 -0.05
CA GLY A 145 -6.98 8.93 -0.13
C GLY A 145 -6.88 7.48 0.34
N LEU A 146 -5.98 7.17 1.29
CA LEU A 146 -5.95 5.84 1.90
C LEU A 146 -7.27 5.52 2.61
N SER A 147 -7.80 4.32 2.36
CA SER A 147 -8.98 3.77 3.02
C SER A 147 -8.66 2.83 4.18
N ALA A 148 -7.38 2.53 4.37
CA ALA A 148 -6.87 1.68 5.45
C ALA A 148 -5.46 2.15 5.87
N PRO A 149 -4.98 1.79 7.05
CA PRO A 149 -3.63 2.10 7.52
C PRO A 149 -2.54 1.58 6.58
N LEU A 150 -1.40 2.29 6.52
CA LEU A 150 -0.30 1.89 5.66
C LEU A 150 0.31 0.55 6.10
N PHE A 151 0.54 0.39 7.41
CA PHE A 151 1.00 -0.86 8.01
C PHE A 151 -0.01 -1.43 9.00
N ALA A 152 -0.26 -2.72 8.92
CA ALA A 152 -1.01 -3.45 9.95
C ALA A 152 -0.25 -3.50 11.28
N GLY A 153 1.07 -3.38 11.20
CA GLY A 153 1.96 -3.61 12.32
C GLY A 153 2.39 -5.07 12.41
N GLY A 154 2.73 -5.52 13.61
CA GLY A 154 3.18 -6.89 13.83
C GLY A 154 3.62 -7.15 15.25
N PHE A 155 3.85 -8.43 15.52
CA PHE A 155 4.25 -8.99 16.82
C PHE A 155 5.62 -9.65 16.77
N ALA A 156 6.53 -9.18 15.91
CA ALA A 156 7.79 -9.86 15.64
C ALA A 156 8.99 -9.17 16.35
N GLY A 157 9.63 -9.90 17.24
CA GLY A 157 10.58 -9.41 18.25
C GLY A 157 11.88 -8.75 17.79
N LYS A 158 12.29 -8.80 16.51
CA LYS A 158 13.54 -8.15 16.04
C LYS A 158 13.35 -7.29 14.80
N SER A 159 12.16 -7.26 14.24
CA SER A 159 11.86 -6.40 13.10
C SER A 159 11.60 -4.97 13.51
N GLY A 160 11.69 -4.07 12.54
CA GLY A 160 11.42 -2.67 12.72
C GLY A 160 10.68 -2.07 11.53
N ILE A 161 10.01 -0.96 11.79
CA ILE A 161 9.40 -0.11 10.75
C ILE A 161 10.02 1.27 10.89
N VAL A 162 10.59 1.77 9.80
CA VAL A 162 11.11 3.14 9.70
C VAL A 162 10.40 3.83 8.55
N ILE A 163 9.77 4.97 8.81
CA ILE A 163 9.11 5.77 7.79
C ILE A 163 9.68 7.18 7.84
N LYS A 164 10.08 7.71 6.69
CA LYS A 164 10.69 9.02 6.59
C LYS A 164 10.10 9.87 5.50
N ASP A 165 10.04 11.18 5.72
CA ASP A 165 9.72 12.17 4.70
C ASP A 165 8.43 11.85 3.92
N LEU A 166 7.35 11.47 4.62
CA LEU A 166 6.11 11.02 4.02
C LEU A 166 4.91 11.81 4.55
N THR A 167 4.07 12.28 3.65
CA THR A 167 2.75 12.81 3.99
C THR A 167 1.66 11.79 3.60
N ILE A 168 0.72 11.52 4.52
CA ILE A 168 -0.57 10.91 4.20
C ILE A 168 -1.61 12.01 4.25
N ALA A 169 -2.40 12.16 3.19
CA ALA A 169 -3.43 13.18 3.10
C ALA A 169 -4.78 12.61 2.68
N ASP A 170 -5.86 13.30 3.08
CA ASP A 170 -7.23 12.99 2.68
C ASP A 170 -7.59 11.49 2.87
N ALA A 171 -7.02 10.86 3.89
CA ALA A 171 -7.34 9.48 4.24
C ALA A 171 -8.72 9.40 4.90
N ASP A 172 -9.50 8.39 4.53
CA ASP A 172 -10.79 8.06 5.16
C ASP A 172 -10.75 6.61 5.63
N ILE A 173 -10.23 6.43 6.84
CA ILE A 173 -10.01 5.12 7.45
C ILE A 173 -11.21 4.81 8.36
N ASN A 174 -11.99 3.80 7.99
CA ASN A 174 -13.13 3.35 8.77
C ASN A 174 -12.98 1.86 9.08
N ASP A 175 -12.60 1.54 10.30
CA ASP A 175 -12.43 0.16 10.75
C ASP A 175 -13.41 -0.18 11.87
N THR A 176 -14.27 -1.14 11.58
CA THR A 176 -15.32 -1.59 12.51
C THR A 176 -14.95 -2.87 13.25
N THR A 177 -13.87 -3.52 12.88
CA THR A 177 -13.51 -4.87 13.32
C THR A 177 -12.28 -4.94 14.21
N ASN A 178 -11.34 -4.01 14.05
CA ASN A 178 -10.12 -4.00 14.84
C ASN A 178 -10.40 -3.52 16.26
N ASP A 179 -10.00 -4.31 17.24
CA ASP A 179 -10.12 -4.06 18.67
C ASP A 179 -8.80 -3.65 19.34
N GLN A 180 -7.69 -3.67 18.62
CA GLN A 180 -6.35 -3.39 19.14
C GLN A 180 -5.93 -1.94 18.92
N GLY A 181 -5.54 -1.59 17.71
CA GLY A 181 -5.05 -0.25 17.42
C GLY A 181 -5.24 0.15 15.96
N ILE A 182 -5.55 1.43 15.71
CA ILE A 182 -5.67 2.03 14.38
C ILE A 182 -4.91 3.34 14.35
N GLY A 183 -4.00 3.46 13.40
CA GLY A 183 -3.28 4.69 13.07
C GLY A 183 -3.04 4.77 11.57
N ALA A 184 -3.01 5.96 10.99
CA ALA A 184 -2.88 6.08 9.54
C ALA A 184 -1.58 5.47 8.99
N PHE A 185 -0.48 5.56 9.73
CA PHE A 185 0.79 4.96 9.35
C PHE A 185 0.90 3.53 9.85
N ILE A 186 0.60 3.27 11.12
CA ILE A 186 0.79 1.96 11.74
C ILE A 186 -0.37 1.66 12.69
N ASN A 187 -0.98 0.49 12.56
CA ASN A 187 -2.05 0.07 13.47
C ASN A 187 -1.53 -0.29 14.85
N CYS A 188 -0.81 -1.39 14.93
CA CYS A 188 -0.41 -1.97 16.20
C CYS A 188 1.00 -2.51 16.10
N VAL A 189 1.83 -2.19 17.08
CA VAL A 189 3.17 -2.75 17.21
C VAL A 189 3.37 -3.29 18.61
N ASP A 190 3.74 -4.55 18.67
CA ASP A 190 4.07 -5.23 19.91
C ASP A 190 5.40 -5.96 19.75
N SER A 191 6.27 -5.80 20.73
CA SER A 191 7.55 -6.50 20.76
C SER A 191 8.46 -6.25 19.55
N MET A 192 8.34 -5.09 18.89
CA MET A 192 9.24 -4.69 17.81
C MET A 192 10.37 -3.83 18.34
N THR A 193 11.58 -4.09 17.86
CA THR A 193 12.76 -3.42 18.38
C THR A 193 12.89 -1.95 17.95
N ARG A 194 12.32 -1.58 16.79
CA ARG A 194 12.48 -0.24 16.24
C ARG A 194 11.25 0.23 15.49
N ILE A 195 10.66 1.30 15.97
CA ILE A 195 9.61 2.05 15.27
C ILE A 195 10.06 3.49 15.17
N GLU A 196 10.23 4.00 13.97
CA GLU A 196 10.72 5.35 13.76
C GLU A 196 9.89 6.02 12.66
N LEU A 197 9.29 7.16 12.99
CA LEU A 197 8.67 8.08 12.03
C LEU A 197 9.44 9.39 12.11
N ASP A 198 10.05 9.81 11.01
CA ASP A 198 10.78 11.07 10.92
C ASP A 198 10.21 11.90 9.76
N ASN A 199 9.82 13.14 10.04
CA ASN A 199 9.21 14.05 9.08
C ASN A 199 7.96 13.44 8.40
N CYS A 200 7.07 12.83 9.23
CA CYS A 200 5.86 12.18 8.78
C CYS A 200 4.63 12.99 9.17
N HIS A 201 3.75 13.24 8.22
CA HIS A 201 2.59 14.13 8.40
C HIS A 201 1.28 13.43 8.00
N LEU A 202 0.25 13.59 8.85
CA LEU A 202 -1.12 13.23 8.52
C LEU A 202 -1.94 14.50 8.36
N LYS A 203 -2.60 14.69 7.22
CA LYS A 203 -3.35 15.91 6.92
C LYS A 203 -4.76 15.64 6.39
N ASN A 204 -5.71 16.52 6.76
CA ASN A 204 -7.07 16.56 6.21
C ASN A 204 -7.78 15.21 6.20
N SER A 205 -7.59 14.40 7.24
CA SER A 205 -7.97 12.98 7.23
C SER A 205 -9.04 12.66 8.27
N LYS A 206 -9.69 11.52 8.09
CA LYS A 206 -10.65 10.99 9.05
C LYS A 206 -10.30 9.56 9.43
N ILE A 207 -10.34 9.26 10.73
CA ILE A 207 -10.14 7.90 11.26
C ILE A 207 -11.31 7.57 12.19
N VAL A 208 -12.06 6.53 11.86
CA VAL A 208 -13.20 6.06 12.65
C VAL A 208 -13.00 4.63 13.08
N SER A 209 -13.17 4.34 14.36
CA SER A 209 -13.18 2.99 14.89
C SER A 209 -14.40 2.73 15.75
N THR A 210 -15.20 1.76 15.34
CA THR A 210 -16.35 1.28 16.13
C THR A 210 -16.06 -0.02 16.86
N GLY A 211 -14.94 -0.68 16.57
CA GLY A 211 -14.53 -1.95 17.18
C GLY A 211 -13.96 -1.86 18.60
N GLY A 212 -13.73 -0.65 19.13
CA GLY A 212 -13.14 -0.47 20.45
C GLY A 212 -11.62 -0.32 20.46
N ALA A 213 -11.01 -0.18 19.29
CA ALA A 213 -9.57 0.02 19.14
C ALA A 213 -9.04 1.28 19.82
N ARG A 214 -7.75 1.30 20.05
CA ARG A 214 -6.99 2.47 20.48
C ARG A 214 -6.58 3.24 19.23
N VAL A 215 -7.03 4.47 19.08
CA VAL A 215 -6.87 5.21 17.83
C VAL A 215 -5.92 6.38 18.00
N GLY A 216 -4.88 6.41 17.17
CA GLY A 216 -3.96 7.53 17.04
C GLY A 216 -3.93 8.07 15.63
N GLY A 217 -3.53 9.33 15.46
CA GLY A 217 -3.37 9.89 14.13
C GLY A 217 -2.29 9.16 13.32
N LEU A 218 -1.14 8.88 13.93
CA LEU A 218 -0.03 8.20 13.27
C LEU A 218 0.02 6.71 13.62
N ILE A 219 0.01 6.38 14.92
CA ILE A 219 0.14 5.02 15.42
C ILE A 219 -1.02 4.71 16.36
N GLY A 220 -1.68 3.57 16.15
CA GLY A 220 -2.81 3.18 16.98
C GLY A 220 -2.39 2.72 18.37
N TRP A 221 -1.57 1.70 18.43
CA TRP A 221 -1.13 1.10 19.69
C TRP A 221 0.31 0.62 19.63
N THR A 222 1.04 0.85 20.72
CA THR A 222 2.37 0.30 20.92
C THR A 222 2.47 -0.38 22.27
N SER A 223 3.12 -1.52 22.32
CA SER A 223 3.37 -2.26 23.55
C SER A 223 4.75 -2.93 23.51
N GLY A 224 5.40 -3.02 24.64
CA GLY A 224 6.54 -3.91 24.83
C GLY A 224 6.07 -5.18 25.53
N TYR A 225 6.34 -6.35 24.97
CA TYR A 225 5.96 -7.62 25.53
C TYR A 225 7.19 -8.45 25.90
N ASN A 226 7.18 -8.99 27.14
CA ASN A 226 8.15 -9.99 27.56
C ASN A 226 7.68 -11.38 27.12
N LYS A 227 8.27 -11.91 26.06
CA LYS A 227 8.11 -13.32 25.77
C LYS A 227 8.98 -14.13 26.72
N PRO A 228 8.43 -15.15 27.40
CA PRO A 228 9.16 -15.95 28.39
C PRO A 228 10.46 -16.57 27.87
N ASN A 229 10.59 -16.77 26.55
CA ASN A 229 11.72 -17.46 25.92
C ASN A 229 12.69 -16.54 25.16
N ASP A 230 12.31 -15.28 24.88
CA ASP A 230 13.08 -14.36 24.02
C ASP A 230 13.70 -13.20 24.81
N GLY A 231 13.43 -13.13 26.10
CA GLY A 231 13.83 -12.00 26.96
C GLY A 231 13.00 -10.73 26.72
N PRO A 232 13.27 -9.66 27.48
CA PRO A 232 12.57 -8.38 27.32
C PRO A 232 12.89 -7.77 25.96
N VAL A 233 11.87 -7.50 25.17
CA VAL A 233 11.97 -6.71 23.95
C VAL A 233 11.43 -5.32 24.26
N ASP A 234 12.33 -4.36 24.39
CA ASP A 234 11.95 -2.96 24.52
C ASP A 234 11.51 -2.43 23.15
N THR A 235 10.23 -2.24 22.97
CA THR A 235 9.73 -1.52 21.80
C THR A 235 10.11 -0.06 21.91
N ARG A 236 11.02 0.38 21.06
CA ARG A 236 11.40 1.79 20.99
C ARG A 236 10.64 2.48 19.88
N VAL A 237 9.82 3.46 20.25
CA VAL A 237 9.10 4.34 19.33
C VAL A 237 9.75 5.71 19.33
N THR A 238 10.13 6.19 18.15
CA THR A 238 10.69 7.53 17.97
C THR A 238 9.85 8.28 16.94
N LEU A 239 9.33 9.43 17.32
CA LEU A 239 8.64 10.37 16.44
C LEU A 239 9.43 11.67 16.40
N THR A 240 9.92 12.04 15.22
CA THR A 240 10.71 13.25 15.00
C THR A 240 10.06 14.08 13.89
N HIS A 241 9.85 15.37 14.14
CA HIS A 241 9.26 16.31 13.17
C HIS A 241 7.88 15.87 12.60
N CYS A 242 7.13 15.06 13.34
CA CYS A 242 5.83 14.55 12.90
C CYS A 242 4.70 15.48 13.27
N SER A 243 3.66 15.52 12.41
CA SER A 243 2.45 16.29 12.70
C SER A 243 1.15 15.57 12.30
N VAL A 244 0.07 15.98 12.96
CA VAL A 244 -1.31 15.60 12.65
C VAL A 244 -2.13 16.89 12.54
N GLU A 245 -2.62 17.20 11.35
CA GLU A 245 -3.25 18.47 11.03
C GLU A 245 -4.63 18.29 10.39
N LYS A 246 -5.66 18.96 10.94
CA LYS A 246 -7.04 18.89 10.43
C LYS A 246 -7.54 17.46 10.30
N VAL A 247 -7.33 16.65 11.33
CA VAL A 247 -7.73 15.24 11.38
C VAL A 247 -8.88 15.08 12.38
N THR A 248 -9.91 14.36 11.95
CA THR A 248 -11.00 13.92 12.81
C THR A 248 -10.75 12.48 13.23
N ILE A 249 -10.77 12.22 14.54
CA ILE A 249 -10.64 10.88 15.11
C ILE A 249 -11.87 10.57 15.94
N GLU A 250 -12.60 9.51 15.58
CA GLU A 250 -13.77 9.01 16.29
C GLU A 250 -13.52 7.56 16.73
N ALA A 251 -13.59 7.30 18.03
CA ALA A 251 -13.37 5.94 18.56
C ALA A 251 -14.18 5.69 19.83
N LYS A 252 -14.45 4.40 20.10
CA LYS A 252 -15.01 3.96 21.40
C LYS A 252 -13.94 3.69 22.45
N GLY A 253 -12.71 3.46 22.02
CA GLY A 253 -11.54 3.19 22.86
C GLY A 253 -10.75 4.45 23.20
N SER A 254 -9.46 4.27 23.50
CA SER A 254 -8.55 5.38 23.76
C SER A 254 -8.24 6.16 22.48
N VAL A 255 -8.15 7.49 22.60
CA VAL A 255 -7.80 8.37 21.47
C VAL A 255 -6.60 9.21 21.84
N GLY A 256 -5.64 9.29 20.91
CA GLY A 256 -4.50 10.19 20.98
C GLY A 256 -4.25 10.92 19.67
N GLY A 257 -3.75 12.15 19.71
CA GLY A 257 -3.46 12.92 18.51
C GLY A 257 -2.39 12.24 17.62
N LEU A 258 -1.31 11.76 18.22
CA LEU A 258 -0.22 11.07 17.54
C LEU A 258 -0.31 9.55 17.73
N ILE A 259 -0.37 9.10 18.99
CA ILE A 259 -0.40 7.67 19.38
C ILE A 259 -1.65 7.45 20.23
N GLY A 260 -2.46 6.43 19.87
CA GLY A 260 -3.70 6.11 20.57
C GLY A 260 -3.47 5.50 21.94
N HIS A 261 -2.47 4.64 22.04
CA HIS A 261 -2.03 4.06 23.32
C HIS A 261 -0.56 3.64 23.25
N ALA A 262 0.19 4.08 24.25
CA ALA A 262 1.55 3.61 24.49
C ALA A 262 1.54 2.86 25.81
N GLY A 263 1.61 1.52 25.75
CA GLY A 263 1.58 0.64 26.92
C GLY A 263 2.92 -0.07 27.07
N ALA A 264 3.46 -0.10 28.28
CA ALA A 264 4.38 -1.14 28.66
C ALA A 264 3.54 -2.27 29.26
N ASN A 265 3.70 -3.49 28.79
CA ASN A 265 3.17 -4.63 29.54
C ASN A 265 4.15 -4.82 30.71
N PRO A 266 3.74 -4.53 31.98
CA PRO A 266 4.66 -4.68 33.08
C PRO A 266 5.04 -6.16 33.13
N ALA A 267 6.31 -6.43 32.87
CA ALA A 267 6.87 -7.72 33.22
C ALA A 267 6.54 -7.95 34.68
N THR A 268 5.90 -9.04 34.98
CA THR A 268 5.87 -9.54 36.36
C THR A 268 7.32 -9.83 36.73
N TYR A 269 7.91 -8.94 37.49
CA TYR A 269 9.20 -9.12 38.13
C TYR A 269 9.11 -10.25 39.17
#